data_18394ba7f008908bb00ff3f9dcd714d6
#
_entry.id   18394ba7f008908bb00ff3f9dcd714d6
#
_cell.length_a   1.000
_cell.length_b   1.000
_cell.length_c   1.000
_cell.angle_alpha   90.00
_cell.angle_beta   90.00
_cell.angle_gamma   90.00
#
_symmetry.space_group_name_H-M   'P 1'
#
loop_
_entity.id
_entity.type
_entity.pdbx_description
1 polymer ?
#
loop_
_entity_poly.entity_id
_entity_poly.type
_entity_poly.pdbx_seq_one_letter_code
_entity_poly.pdbx_strand_id
1 'polypeptide(L)'
;MPVKIALVGRPNVGKSTLFNRLVGKRLALVDDTPGVTRDRREGEARLGDLSFTAIDTPGLEEAPEAALEGRMRKQTDIAVAEAAVCLFLIDARAGVTPLDKTFAQILRASGKPVILLANKAEGSAGEAGLYDAYALGAGEPIAISAEHGEGMGELYTALEPFLSEAQDDAPEEDAEWDDPLKPLRVAIVGRPNAGKSTLVNKLIGENRLLTGPEAGITRDSISVEWQWQGPDRVWPVKLFDTAGMRKKAKVQSKLEKLSVADALRAIKFAEVVVLLLDAEHPFDKQDLQIADLALREGRALVIAVNKWDLIEDRDSRMRELKEMAARLLPQAPDVPIAPFSALTGAGLNRLMPAVVKVYIDWNARVKTPELNDWLQEALHRHAPPAVSGQRIKIRYIAQTKTRPPTFVAQCTRAEDLPDAFKRYLVNGIR
;
A
#
# COMPACT_ATOMS: atom_id res chain seq x y z
N MET A 1 -11.64 -24.42 -5.50
CA MET A 1 -11.80 -23.69 -6.79
C MET A 1 -11.23 -22.30 -6.55
N PRO A 2 -10.60 -21.64 -7.52
CA PRO A 2 -10.11 -20.29 -7.31
C PRO A 2 -11.26 -19.33 -6.94
N VAL A 3 -11.02 -18.47 -5.98
CA VAL A 3 -12.02 -17.47 -5.54
C VAL A 3 -12.32 -16.52 -6.70
N LYS A 4 -13.61 -16.27 -6.98
CA LYS A 4 -14.04 -15.36 -8.04
C LYS A 4 -14.34 -13.97 -7.47
N ILE A 5 -13.85 -12.92 -8.13
CA ILE A 5 -14.02 -11.52 -7.76
C ILE A 5 -14.64 -10.76 -8.93
N ALA A 6 -15.79 -10.14 -8.73
CA ALA A 6 -16.48 -9.36 -9.76
C ALA A 6 -16.08 -7.88 -9.71
N LEU A 7 -15.75 -7.30 -10.86
CA LEU A 7 -15.56 -5.85 -11.00
C LEU A 7 -16.89 -5.24 -11.46
N VAL A 8 -17.47 -4.37 -10.64
CA VAL A 8 -18.79 -3.76 -10.86
C VAL A 8 -18.67 -2.24 -10.88
N GLY A 9 -19.49 -1.57 -11.66
CA GLY A 9 -19.55 -0.12 -11.73
C GLY A 9 -19.99 0.35 -13.11
N ARG A 10 -20.34 1.65 -13.22
CA ARG A 10 -20.78 2.25 -14.48
C ARG A 10 -19.71 2.21 -15.59
N PRO A 11 -20.08 2.45 -16.86
CA PRO A 11 -19.09 2.60 -17.95
C PRO A 11 -18.04 3.67 -17.64
N ASN A 12 -16.84 3.50 -18.17
CA ASN A 12 -15.73 4.46 -18.12
C ASN A 12 -15.16 4.79 -16.72
N VAL A 13 -15.55 4.06 -15.67
CA VAL A 13 -14.90 4.19 -14.34
C VAL A 13 -13.53 3.52 -14.25
N GLY A 14 -13.11 2.76 -15.28
CA GLY A 14 -11.81 2.11 -15.35
C GLY A 14 -11.81 0.64 -14.92
N LYS A 15 -12.95 -0.07 -14.99
CA LYS A 15 -13.05 -1.51 -14.71
C LYS A 15 -12.07 -2.33 -15.54
N SER A 16 -12.12 -2.18 -16.87
CA SER A 16 -11.23 -2.91 -17.77
C SER A 16 -9.76 -2.54 -17.62
N THR A 17 -9.45 -1.30 -17.21
CA THR A 17 -8.09 -0.89 -16.87
C THR A 17 -7.59 -1.63 -15.62
N LEU A 18 -8.42 -1.70 -14.58
CA LEU A 18 -8.09 -2.46 -13.36
C LEU A 18 -7.99 -3.95 -13.67
N PHE A 19 -8.94 -4.52 -14.42
CA PHE A 19 -8.93 -5.91 -14.85
C PHE A 19 -7.62 -6.26 -15.57
N ASN A 20 -7.23 -5.49 -16.59
CA ASN A 20 -6.01 -5.71 -17.34
C ASN A 20 -4.75 -5.59 -16.47
N ARG A 21 -4.78 -4.74 -15.44
CA ARG A 21 -3.68 -4.60 -14.47
C ARG A 21 -3.57 -5.83 -13.57
N LEU A 22 -4.68 -6.38 -13.11
CA LEU A 22 -4.72 -7.55 -12.23
C LEU A 22 -4.39 -8.85 -12.97
N VAL A 23 -4.92 -9.02 -14.20
CA VAL A 23 -4.67 -10.21 -15.04
C VAL A 23 -3.27 -10.17 -15.69
N GLY A 24 -2.70 -8.98 -15.92
CA GLY A 24 -1.41 -8.81 -16.60
C GLY A 24 -1.51 -9.08 -18.10
N LYS A 25 -0.32 -9.18 -18.77
CA LYS A 25 -0.23 -9.39 -20.24
C LYS A 25 -0.51 -10.83 -20.70
N ARG A 26 -0.92 -11.74 -19.84
CA ARG A 26 -1.26 -13.12 -20.18
C ARG A 26 -2.78 -13.27 -20.27
N LEU A 27 -3.27 -13.19 -21.50
CA LEU A 27 -4.53 -13.72 -22.05
C LEU A 27 -5.74 -13.75 -21.10
N ALA A 28 -6.67 -12.80 -21.32
CA ALA A 28 -8.08 -13.06 -21.07
C ALA A 28 -8.50 -14.34 -21.85
N LEU A 29 -8.87 -15.39 -21.15
CA LEU A 29 -9.56 -16.52 -21.76
C LEU A 29 -10.92 -16.00 -22.21
N VAL A 30 -11.07 -15.77 -23.50
CA VAL A 30 -12.40 -15.62 -24.12
C VAL A 30 -12.93 -17.02 -24.26
N ASP A 31 -13.93 -17.38 -23.46
CA ASP A 31 -14.61 -18.66 -23.60
C ASP A 31 -15.53 -18.59 -24.85
N ASP A 32 -15.12 -19.28 -25.92
CA ASP A 32 -15.84 -19.35 -27.20
C ASP A 32 -17.00 -20.36 -27.16
N THR A 33 -17.59 -20.66 -26.00
CA THR A 33 -18.72 -21.59 -25.92
C THR A 33 -19.97 -20.95 -26.55
N PRO A 34 -20.59 -21.57 -27.59
CA PRO A 34 -21.78 -21.03 -28.22
C PRO A 34 -22.96 -20.99 -27.24
N GLY A 35 -23.42 -19.78 -26.89
CA GLY A 35 -24.57 -19.57 -25.99
C GLY A 35 -24.28 -18.71 -24.75
N VAL A 36 -23.02 -18.44 -24.43
CA VAL A 36 -22.61 -17.48 -23.40
C VAL A 36 -22.34 -16.13 -24.08
N THR A 37 -22.98 -15.09 -23.59
CA THR A 37 -22.90 -13.73 -24.17
C THR A 37 -21.46 -13.28 -24.30
N ARG A 38 -21.05 -12.83 -25.48
CA ARG A 38 -19.72 -12.38 -25.94
C ARG A 38 -19.07 -11.26 -25.10
N ASP A 39 -19.68 -10.85 -24.00
CA ASP A 39 -19.37 -9.59 -23.32
C ASP A 39 -18.75 -9.75 -21.92
N ARG A 40 -18.58 -10.98 -21.42
CA ARG A 40 -18.01 -11.25 -20.09
C ARG A 40 -16.57 -11.74 -20.23
N ARG A 41 -15.63 -11.07 -19.57
CA ARG A 41 -14.22 -11.47 -19.53
C ARG A 41 -13.89 -12.05 -18.17
N GLU A 42 -13.42 -13.28 -18.14
CA GLU A 42 -12.79 -13.88 -16.96
C GLU A 42 -11.29 -14.03 -17.20
N GLY A 43 -10.49 -13.83 -16.15
CA GLY A 43 -9.06 -13.98 -16.24
C GLY A 43 -8.43 -14.32 -14.90
N GLU A 44 -7.36 -15.12 -14.94
CA GLU A 44 -6.53 -15.34 -13.75
C GLU A 44 -5.82 -14.04 -13.37
N ALA A 45 -6.18 -13.51 -12.21
CA ALA A 45 -5.68 -12.27 -11.68
C ALA A 45 -4.68 -12.52 -10.55
N ARG A 46 -3.73 -11.60 -10.40
CA ARG A 46 -2.75 -11.63 -9.31
C ARG A 46 -2.55 -10.23 -8.74
N LEU A 47 -2.55 -10.16 -7.42
CA LEU A 47 -2.24 -8.95 -6.69
C LEU A 47 -1.27 -9.30 -5.55
N GLY A 48 0.01 -8.96 -5.72
CA GLY A 48 1.05 -9.46 -4.80
C GLY A 48 1.21 -10.98 -4.95
N ASP A 49 1.00 -11.71 -3.87
CA ASP A 49 0.97 -13.17 -3.80
C ASP A 49 -0.46 -13.74 -3.84
N LEU A 50 -1.48 -12.89 -3.78
CA LEU A 50 -2.87 -13.31 -3.94
C LEU A 50 -3.16 -13.72 -5.38
N SER A 51 -3.84 -14.85 -5.56
CA SER A 51 -4.30 -15.37 -6.85
C SER A 51 -5.80 -15.63 -6.81
N PHE A 52 -6.52 -15.15 -7.81
CA PHE A 52 -7.98 -15.25 -7.90
C PHE A 52 -8.44 -15.15 -9.36
N THR A 53 -9.72 -15.46 -9.62
CA THR A 53 -10.33 -15.22 -10.93
C THR A 53 -11.06 -13.88 -10.91
N ALA A 54 -10.61 -12.92 -11.72
CA ALA A 54 -11.32 -11.67 -11.92
C ALA A 54 -12.39 -11.81 -12.98
N ILE A 55 -13.57 -11.24 -12.74
CA ILE A 55 -14.68 -11.16 -13.68
C ILE A 55 -14.90 -9.68 -14.01
N ASP A 56 -14.64 -9.30 -15.27
CA ASP A 56 -14.98 -7.96 -15.77
C ASP A 56 -16.42 -7.96 -16.25
N THR A 57 -17.25 -7.10 -15.67
CA THR A 57 -18.61 -6.88 -16.17
C THR A 57 -18.55 -5.83 -17.28
N PRO A 58 -18.99 -6.16 -18.52
CA PRO A 58 -18.89 -5.22 -19.62
C PRO A 58 -19.69 -3.95 -19.35
N GLY A 59 -19.05 -2.80 -19.59
CA GLY A 59 -19.75 -1.54 -19.76
C GLY A 59 -20.36 -1.55 -21.16
N LEU A 60 -21.68 -1.68 -21.28
CA LEU A 60 -22.36 -1.60 -22.57
C LEU A 60 -22.29 -0.18 -23.11
N GLU A 61 -21.41 0.05 -24.09
CA GLU A 61 -21.15 1.38 -24.67
C GLU A 61 -22.12 1.77 -25.80
N GLU A 62 -22.99 0.84 -26.32
CA GLU A 62 -23.72 1.06 -27.59
C GLU A 62 -25.21 0.70 -27.56
N ALA A 63 -25.94 0.85 -26.45
CA ALA A 63 -27.39 0.58 -26.44
C ALA A 63 -28.19 1.81 -25.96
N PRO A 64 -29.47 1.98 -26.42
CA PRO A 64 -30.36 3.04 -25.93
C PRO A 64 -30.60 2.93 -24.42
N GLU A 65 -30.65 4.05 -23.71
CA GLU A 65 -30.61 4.17 -22.25
C GLU A 65 -31.56 3.23 -21.49
N ALA A 66 -32.80 3.09 -21.96
CA ALA A 66 -33.79 2.23 -21.30
C ALA A 66 -33.59 0.69 -21.51
N ALA A 67 -32.91 0.29 -22.60
CA ALA A 67 -32.52 -1.12 -22.83
C ALA A 67 -31.19 -1.46 -22.17
N LEU A 68 -30.36 -0.43 -21.89
CA LEU A 68 -29.07 -0.49 -21.28
C LEU A 68 -29.18 -0.90 -19.79
N GLU A 69 -30.05 -0.24 -19.03
CA GLU A 69 -30.23 -0.50 -17.58
C GLU A 69 -30.66 -1.94 -17.30
N GLY A 70 -31.61 -2.50 -18.09
CA GLY A 70 -32.10 -3.86 -17.88
C GLY A 70 -31.04 -4.93 -18.19
N ARG A 71 -30.20 -4.73 -19.23
CA ARG A 71 -29.13 -5.68 -19.59
C ARG A 71 -27.94 -5.60 -18.63
N MET A 72 -27.54 -4.38 -18.26
CA MET A 72 -26.48 -4.14 -17.26
C MET A 72 -26.84 -4.80 -15.93
N ARG A 73 -28.08 -4.62 -15.48
CA ARG A 73 -28.57 -5.22 -14.23
C ARG A 73 -28.47 -6.74 -14.27
N LYS A 74 -28.98 -7.39 -15.34
CA LYS A 74 -28.96 -8.85 -15.46
C LYS A 74 -27.52 -9.43 -15.50
N GLN A 75 -26.59 -8.79 -16.19
CA GLN A 75 -25.20 -9.25 -16.26
C GLN A 75 -24.44 -9.00 -14.94
N THR A 76 -24.71 -7.86 -14.29
CA THR A 76 -24.20 -7.58 -12.95
C THR A 76 -24.71 -8.61 -11.95
N ASP A 77 -26.01 -8.92 -11.96
CA ASP A 77 -26.60 -9.89 -11.05
C ASP A 77 -25.95 -11.29 -11.20
N ILE A 78 -25.65 -11.72 -12.42
CA ILE A 78 -24.96 -13.00 -12.68
C ILE A 78 -23.53 -12.96 -12.15
N ALA A 79 -22.76 -11.92 -12.46
CA ALA A 79 -21.38 -11.80 -12.00
C ALA A 79 -21.28 -11.70 -10.47
N VAL A 80 -22.19 -10.96 -9.84
CA VAL A 80 -22.31 -10.83 -8.39
C VAL A 80 -22.69 -12.15 -7.74
N ALA A 81 -23.62 -12.90 -8.34
CA ALA A 81 -24.02 -14.20 -7.80
C ALA A 81 -22.86 -15.20 -7.73
N GLU A 82 -21.97 -15.20 -8.72
CA GLU A 82 -20.83 -16.12 -8.81
C GLU A 82 -19.60 -15.63 -7.99
N ALA A 83 -19.53 -14.35 -7.68
CA ALA A 83 -18.40 -13.79 -6.97
C ALA A 83 -18.46 -14.06 -5.45
N ALA A 84 -17.30 -14.29 -4.84
CA ALA A 84 -17.15 -14.30 -3.39
C ALA A 84 -17.13 -12.88 -2.83
N VAL A 85 -16.51 -11.94 -3.58
CA VAL A 85 -16.43 -10.53 -3.22
C VAL A 85 -16.61 -9.66 -4.48
N CYS A 86 -17.18 -8.46 -4.32
CA CYS A 86 -17.38 -7.51 -5.40
C CYS A 86 -16.50 -6.28 -5.22
N LEU A 87 -15.72 -5.92 -6.25
CA LEU A 87 -15.01 -4.65 -6.33
C LEU A 87 -15.94 -3.63 -6.99
N PHE A 88 -16.47 -2.70 -6.23
CA PHE A 88 -17.33 -1.65 -6.74
C PHE A 88 -16.52 -0.41 -7.09
N LEU A 89 -16.39 -0.14 -8.39
CA LEU A 89 -15.58 0.98 -8.90
C LEU A 89 -16.46 2.20 -9.19
N ILE A 90 -16.01 3.36 -8.70
CA ILE A 90 -16.53 4.67 -9.08
C ILE A 90 -15.40 5.54 -9.63
N ASP A 91 -15.73 6.61 -10.34
CA ASP A 91 -14.77 7.60 -10.84
C ASP A 91 -14.70 8.77 -9.84
N ALA A 92 -13.57 8.87 -9.10
CA ALA A 92 -13.37 9.89 -8.08
C ALA A 92 -13.36 11.32 -8.66
N ARG A 93 -12.96 11.52 -9.92
CA ARG A 93 -12.97 12.84 -10.56
C ARG A 93 -14.37 13.29 -10.95
N ALA A 94 -15.22 12.34 -11.34
CA ALA A 94 -16.60 12.63 -11.73
C ALA A 94 -17.57 12.72 -10.53
N GLY A 95 -17.14 12.26 -9.35
CA GLY A 95 -17.97 12.15 -8.16
C GLY A 95 -19.07 11.07 -8.29
N VAL A 96 -19.93 10.99 -7.29
CA VAL A 96 -21.02 10.00 -7.21
C VAL A 96 -22.19 10.41 -8.11
N THR A 97 -22.57 9.54 -9.01
CA THR A 97 -23.71 9.72 -9.94
C THR A 97 -24.95 8.94 -9.50
N PRO A 98 -26.15 9.25 -10.04
CA PRO A 98 -27.35 8.45 -9.78
C PRO A 98 -27.19 6.96 -10.12
N LEU A 99 -26.43 6.65 -11.20
CA LEU A 99 -26.16 5.27 -11.62
C LEU A 99 -25.27 4.54 -10.59
N ASP A 100 -24.30 5.20 -9.99
CA ASP A 100 -23.49 4.63 -8.90
C ASP A 100 -24.34 4.28 -7.68
N LYS A 101 -25.36 5.12 -7.35
CA LYS A 101 -26.32 4.82 -6.29
C LYS A 101 -27.16 3.58 -6.61
N THR A 102 -27.56 3.39 -7.87
CA THR A 102 -28.29 2.21 -8.33
C THR A 102 -27.43 0.94 -8.17
N PHE A 103 -26.16 0.96 -8.59
CA PHE A 103 -25.24 -0.15 -8.37
C PHE A 103 -25.02 -0.45 -6.89
N ALA A 104 -24.86 0.58 -6.04
CA ALA A 104 -24.74 0.40 -4.60
C ALA A 104 -25.97 -0.31 -4.00
N GLN A 105 -27.19 -0.01 -4.47
CA GLN A 105 -28.41 -0.68 -4.04
C GLN A 105 -28.44 -2.15 -4.47
N ILE A 106 -28.07 -2.45 -5.72
CA ILE A 106 -27.99 -3.84 -6.25
C ILE A 106 -26.98 -4.66 -5.42
N LEU A 107 -25.79 -4.12 -5.21
CA LEU A 107 -24.74 -4.80 -4.45
C LEU A 107 -25.14 -5.03 -2.99
N ARG A 108 -25.79 -4.05 -2.35
CA ARG A 108 -26.32 -4.21 -1.00
C ARG A 108 -27.42 -5.29 -0.93
N ALA A 109 -28.30 -5.32 -1.90
CA ALA A 109 -29.36 -6.34 -1.98
C ALA A 109 -28.85 -7.75 -2.22
N SER A 110 -27.65 -7.90 -2.82
CA SER A 110 -27.03 -9.20 -3.07
C SER A 110 -26.51 -9.89 -1.80
N GLY A 111 -26.28 -9.13 -0.71
CA GLY A 111 -25.69 -9.64 0.53
C GLY A 111 -24.21 -10.06 0.39
N LYS A 112 -23.57 -9.79 -0.75
CA LYS A 112 -22.17 -10.14 -0.98
C LYS A 112 -21.24 -9.09 -0.34
N PRO A 113 -20.05 -9.46 0.14
CA PRO A 113 -19.03 -8.52 0.54
C PRO A 113 -18.68 -7.55 -0.61
N VAL A 114 -18.59 -6.26 -0.30
CA VAL A 114 -18.29 -5.20 -1.27
C VAL A 114 -17.07 -4.41 -0.81
N ILE A 115 -16.10 -4.25 -1.70
CA ILE A 115 -14.98 -3.33 -1.52
C ILE A 115 -15.20 -2.15 -2.46
N LEU A 116 -15.38 -0.95 -1.90
CA LEU A 116 -15.62 0.28 -2.66
C LEU A 116 -14.27 0.88 -3.11
N LEU A 117 -14.11 1.03 -4.43
CA LEU A 117 -12.91 1.58 -5.05
C LEU A 117 -13.21 2.93 -5.72
N ALA A 118 -12.60 4.00 -5.22
CA ALA A 118 -12.62 5.31 -5.87
C ALA A 118 -11.41 5.38 -6.83
N ASN A 119 -11.66 5.10 -8.10
CA ASN A 119 -10.63 5.10 -9.15
C ASN A 119 -10.39 6.49 -9.74
N LYS A 120 -9.24 6.70 -10.35
CA LYS A 120 -8.74 7.98 -10.86
C LYS A 120 -8.55 9.01 -9.73
N ALA A 121 -8.13 8.52 -8.57
CA ALA A 121 -7.95 9.33 -7.37
C ALA A 121 -6.64 10.14 -7.36
N GLU A 122 -5.84 10.04 -8.41
CA GLU A 122 -4.61 10.81 -8.54
C GLU A 122 -4.89 12.32 -8.69
N GLY A 123 -4.17 13.13 -7.89
CA GLY A 123 -4.26 14.58 -7.86
C GLY A 123 -5.44 15.11 -7.02
N SER A 124 -5.49 16.42 -6.82
CA SER A 124 -6.45 17.09 -5.94
C SER A 124 -7.92 16.92 -6.36
N ALA A 125 -8.19 16.70 -7.63
CA ALA A 125 -9.55 16.48 -8.13
C ALA A 125 -10.14 15.14 -7.66
N GLY A 126 -9.29 14.12 -7.38
CA GLY A 126 -9.75 12.83 -6.87
C GLY A 126 -10.11 12.83 -5.39
N GLU A 127 -9.49 13.71 -4.60
CA GLU A 127 -9.72 13.79 -3.16
C GLU A 127 -11.18 14.16 -2.82
N ALA A 128 -11.79 15.10 -3.55
CA ALA A 128 -13.16 15.51 -3.31
C ALA A 128 -14.16 14.37 -3.56
N GLY A 129 -13.98 13.62 -4.66
CA GLY A 129 -14.84 12.49 -4.99
C GLY A 129 -14.69 11.28 -4.07
N LEU A 130 -13.55 11.17 -3.37
CA LEU A 130 -13.36 10.16 -2.34
C LEU A 130 -14.33 10.39 -1.17
N TYR A 131 -14.54 11.64 -0.76
CA TYR A 131 -15.51 11.97 0.30
C TYR A 131 -16.95 11.73 -0.14
N ASP A 132 -17.29 12.04 -1.40
CA ASP A 132 -18.62 11.78 -1.94
C ASP A 132 -18.95 10.27 -1.95
N ALA A 133 -17.95 9.43 -2.11
CA ALA A 133 -18.11 7.98 -2.14
C ALA A 133 -18.72 7.39 -0.85
N TYR A 134 -18.48 8.00 0.30
CA TYR A 134 -19.09 7.58 1.57
C TYR A 134 -20.63 7.61 1.53
N ALA A 135 -21.21 8.49 0.72
CA ALA A 135 -22.67 8.58 0.56
C ALA A 135 -23.29 7.33 -0.07
N LEU A 136 -22.50 6.45 -0.67
CA LEU A 136 -22.97 5.18 -1.22
C LEU A 136 -23.27 4.13 -0.15
N GLY A 137 -22.70 4.28 1.07
CA GLY A 137 -22.90 3.33 2.17
C GLY A 137 -22.41 1.90 1.86
N ALA A 138 -21.35 1.80 1.05
CA ALA A 138 -20.71 0.54 0.65
C ALA A 138 -19.36 0.30 1.34
N GLY A 139 -19.18 0.85 2.54
CA GLY A 139 -17.94 0.81 3.29
C GLY A 139 -17.03 1.99 3.04
N GLU A 140 -15.82 1.93 3.61
CA GLU A 140 -14.78 2.94 3.39
C GLU A 140 -14.22 2.84 1.97
N PRO A 141 -14.22 3.94 1.19
CA PRO A 141 -13.70 3.90 -0.17
C PRO A 141 -12.17 3.84 -0.18
N ILE A 142 -11.61 2.94 -0.97
CA ILE A 142 -10.19 2.84 -1.23
C ILE A 142 -9.84 3.69 -2.44
N ALA A 143 -8.97 4.68 -2.25
CA ALA A 143 -8.47 5.51 -3.33
C ALA A 143 -7.49 4.71 -4.19
N ILE A 144 -7.77 4.58 -5.49
CA ILE A 144 -6.88 3.89 -6.43
C ILE A 144 -6.67 4.69 -7.71
N SER A 145 -5.57 4.41 -8.38
CA SER A 145 -5.38 4.74 -9.79
C SER A 145 -5.09 3.46 -10.56
N ALA A 146 -6.10 2.93 -11.24
CA ALA A 146 -5.93 1.72 -12.04
C ALA A 146 -4.92 1.92 -13.18
N GLU A 147 -4.77 3.14 -13.70
CA GLU A 147 -3.82 3.50 -14.75
C GLU A 147 -2.37 3.56 -14.23
N HIS A 148 -2.16 4.17 -13.06
CA HIS A 148 -0.82 4.35 -12.48
C HIS A 148 -0.47 3.25 -11.46
N GLY A 149 -1.47 2.48 -11.01
CA GLY A 149 -1.32 1.39 -10.03
C GLY A 149 -1.09 1.90 -8.62
N GLU A 150 -1.61 3.06 -8.28
CA GLU A 150 -1.66 3.61 -6.92
C GLU A 150 -2.81 2.95 -6.14
N GLY A 151 -2.69 2.86 -4.81
CA GLY A 151 -3.70 2.25 -3.93
C GLY A 151 -3.79 0.71 -4.03
N MET A 152 -2.88 0.05 -4.77
CA MET A 152 -2.90 -1.41 -4.92
C MET A 152 -2.56 -2.14 -3.62
N GLY A 153 -1.84 -1.51 -2.70
CA GLY A 153 -1.52 -2.08 -1.39
C GLY A 153 -2.73 -2.12 -0.47
N GLU A 154 -3.56 -1.08 -0.49
CA GLU A 154 -4.81 -0.99 0.25
C GLU A 154 -5.83 -2.01 -0.31
N LEU A 155 -5.92 -2.13 -1.64
CA LEU A 155 -6.72 -3.15 -2.30
C LEU A 155 -6.25 -4.57 -1.94
N TYR A 156 -4.94 -4.81 -1.88
CA TYR A 156 -4.38 -6.08 -1.41
C TYR A 156 -4.85 -6.39 0.01
N THR A 157 -4.70 -5.43 0.93
CA THR A 157 -5.12 -5.60 2.33
C THR A 157 -6.61 -5.90 2.46
N ALA A 158 -7.45 -5.24 1.65
CA ALA A 158 -8.88 -5.46 1.67
C ALA A 158 -9.29 -6.81 1.03
N LEU A 159 -8.51 -7.36 0.11
CA LEU A 159 -8.77 -8.66 -0.53
C LEU A 159 -8.19 -9.85 0.24
N GLU A 160 -7.12 -9.65 1.00
CA GLU A 160 -6.41 -10.72 1.71
C GLU A 160 -7.34 -11.61 2.55
N PRO A 161 -8.32 -11.10 3.34
CA PRO A 161 -9.22 -11.93 4.14
C PRO A 161 -10.09 -12.91 3.34
N PHE A 162 -10.45 -12.55 2.10
CA PHE A 162 -11.29 -13.35 1.23
C PHE A 162 -10.53 -14.40 0.42
N LEU A 163 -9.20 -14.31 0.38
CA LEU A 163 -8.34 -15.12 -0.49
C LEU A 163 -7.37 -16.01 0.29
N SER A 164 -7.21 -15.79 1.60
CA SER A 164 -6.40 -16.64 2.47
C SER A 164 -7.18 -17.92 2.81
N GLU A 165 -6.61 -19.10 2.51
CA GLU A 165 -7.23 -20.42 2.75
C GLU A 165 -7.40 -20.81 4.24
N ALA A 166 -7.09 -19.92 5.15
CA ALA A 166 -7.13 -20.17 6.59
C ALA A 166 -7.79 -19.01 7.33
N GLN A 167 -9.12 -18.90 7.23
CA GLN A 167 -9.85 -18.22 8.29
C GLN A 167 -11.31 -18.66 8.29
N ASP A 168 -11.66 -19.46 9.33
CA ASP A 168 -13.01 -19.58 9.80
C ASP A 168 -13.46 -18.23 10.40
N ASP A 169 -14.61 -17.78 9.92
CA ASP A 169 -15.53 -16.78 10.44
C ASP A 169 -15.05 -15.81 11.55
N ALA A 170 -14.64 -14.57 11.16
CA ALA A 170 -14.91 -13.37 11.96
C ALA A 170 -14.83 -12.10 11.07
N PRO A 171 -15.74 -11.12 11.19
CA PRO A 171 -15.68 -9.86 10.45
C PRO A 171 -14.57 -8.99 11.03
N GLU A 172 -13.51 -8.76 10.25
CA GLU A 172 -12.39 -7.89 10.61
C GLU A 172 -12.71 -6.41 10.34
N GLU A 173 -13.58 -5.77 11.11
CA GLU A 173 -13.67 -4.31 11.08
C GLU A 173 -12.64 -3.59 11.96
N ASP A 174 -11.97 -4.31 12.88
CA ASP A 174 -10.87 -3.82 13.71
C ASP A 174 -9.87 -4.95 14.04
N ALA A 175 -9.33 -5.65 13.03
CA ALA A 175 -8.20 -6.54 13.31
C ALA A 175 -7.10 -5.70 13.95
N GLU A 176 -6.95 -5.87 15.25
CA GLU A 176 -5.99 -5.12 16.05
C GLU A 176 -4.64 -5.28 15.36
N TRP A 177 -4.00 -4.16 15.00
CA TRP A 177 -2.64 -4.18 14.42
C TRP A 177 -1.66 -4.95 15.32
N ASP A 178 -2.07 -5.18 16.56
CA ASP A 178 -1.40 -5.91 17.62
C ASP A 178 -1.72 -7.42 17.63
N ASP A 179 -2.50 -7.92 16.67
CA ASP A 179 -2.77 -9.35 16.54
C ASP A 179 -1.44 -10.12 16.37
N PRO A 180 -1.10 -11.04 17.29
CA PRO A 180 0.13 -11.83 17.21
C PRO A 180 0.23 -12.71 15.96
N LEU A 181 -0.89 -13.01 15.32
CA LEU A 181 -0.95 -13.87 14.13
C LEU A 181 -0.77 -13.07 12.82
N LYS A 182 -0.99 -11.75 12.87
CA LYS A 182 -0.89 -10.91 11.69
C LYS A 182 0.57 -10.66 11.31
N PRO A 183 1.02 -11.06 10.09
CA PRO A 183 2.39 -10.87 9.68
C PRO A 183 2.71 -9.41 9.38
N LEU A 184 3.81 -8.92 9.96
CA LEU A 184 4.40 -7.63 9.62
C LEU A 184 4.95 -7.67 8.19
N ARG A 185 4.40 -6.87 7.31
CA ARG A 185 4.77 -6.83 5.88
C ARG A 185 5.93 -5.87 5.66
N VAL A 186 7.08 -6.43 5.27
CA VAL A 186 8.33 -5.69 5.08
C VAL A 186 8.82 -5.80 3.64
N ALA A 187 9.28 -4.68 3.07
CA ALA A 187 10.04 -4.67 1.83
C ALA A 187 11.47 -4.22 2.08
N ILE A 188 12.46 -4.95 1.55
CA ILE A 188 13.88 -4.54 1.57
C ILE A 188 14.22 -4.04 0.16
N VAL A 189 14.45 -2.74 0.06
CA VAL A 189 14.72 -2.05 -1.19
C VAL A 189 16.07 -1.31 -1.12
N GLY A 190 16.61 -0.92 -2.25
CA GLY A 190 17.89 -0.21 -2.33
C GLY A 190 18.62 -0.49 -3.64
N ARG A 191 19.69 0.20 -3.90
CA ARG A 191 20.50 0.07 -5.11
C ARG A 191 21.05 -1.34 -5.32
N PRO A 192 21.44 -1.71 -6.55
CA PRO A 192 22.30 -2.88 -6.80
C PRO A 192 23.55 -2.85 -5.90
N ASN A 193 23.99 -4.01 -5.45
CA ASN A 193 25.19 -4.18 -4.62
C ASN A 193 25.15 -3.52 -3.21
N ALA A 194 24.03 -2.95 -2.76
CA ALA A 194 23.86 -2.50 -1.39
C ALA A 194 23.87 -3.65 -0.36
N GLY A 195 23.77 -4.92 -0.82
CA GLY A 195 23.82 -6.10 0.04
C GLY A 195 22.47 -6.68 0.42
N LYS A 196 21.39 -6.40 -0.34
CA LYS A 196 20.03 -6.91 -0.08
C LYS A 196 19.95 -8.42 0.08
N SER A 197 20.48 -9.17 -0.89
CA SER A 197 20.47 -10.65 -0.86
C SER A 197 21.24 -11.20 0.35
N THR A 198 22.36 -10.57 0.71
CA THR A 198 23.15 -10.96 1.88
C THR A 198 22.36 -10.72 3.17
N LEU A 199 21.71 -9.56 3.27
CA LEU A 199 20.85 -9.24 4.41
C LEU A 199 19.69 -10.22 4.56
N VAL A 200 18.95 -10.48 3.48
CA VAL A 200 17.81 -11.41 3.50
C VAL A 200 18.25 -12.83 3.89
N ASN A 201 19.35 -13.33 3.32
CA ASN A 201 19.86 -14.65 3.66
C ASN A 201 20.29 -14.73 5.14
N LYS A 202 20.85 -13.64 5.67
CA LYS A 202 21.26 -13.56 7.07
C LYS A 202 20.05 -13.56 8.00
N LEU A 203 19.03 -12.72 7.73
CA LEU A 203 17.79 -12.64 8.50
C LEU A 203 17.05 -13.98 8.53
N ILE A 204 16.95 -14.66 7.39
CA ILE A 204 16.29 -15.97 7.31
C ILE A 204 17.14 -17.05 7.96
N GLY A 205 18.49 -16.99 7.84
CA GLY A 205 19.41 -17.99 8.37
C GLY A 205 19.55 -17.98 9.89
N GLU A 206 19.50 -16.81 10.53
CA GLU A 206 19.64 -16.64 11.98
C GLU A 206 18.35 -16.92 12.74
N ASN A 207 17.16 -16.80 12.10
CA ASN A 207 15.85 -16.89 12.71
C ASN A 207 15.01 -18.07 12.21
N ARG A 208 15.66 -19.21 11.89
CA ARG A 208 14.96 -20.43 11.48
C ARG A 208 14.17 -21.07 12.62
N LEU A 209 12.97 -20.54 12.92
CA LEU A 209 11.84 -21.34 13.32
C LEU A 209 10.85 -21.37 12.16
N LEU A 210 11.15 -22.20 11.18
CA LEU A 210 10.20 -22.59 10.13
C LEU A 210 9.11 -23.41 10.80
N THR A 211 7.93 -22.85 10.99
CA THR A 211 6.74 -23.58 11.41
C THR A 211 6.21 -24.38 10.23
N GLY A 212 6.42 -25.68 10.26
CA GLY A 212 5.77 -26.68 9.42
C GLY A 212 6.71 -27.48 8.51
N PRO A 213 6.47 -28.80 8.38
CA PRO A 213 7.10 -29.60 7.34
C PRO A 213 6.51 -29.19 6.01
N GLU A 214 7.32 -28.71 5.10
CA GLU A 214 6.91 -28.19 3.80
C GLU A 214 6.32 -26.77 3.80
N ALA A 215 7.11 -25.80 4.29
CA ALA A 215 6.93 -24.43 3.84
C ALA A 215 6.97 -24.44 2.31
N GLY A 216 5.80 -24.30 1.69
CA GLY A 216 5.63 -24.30 0.25
C GLY A 216 6.43 -23.20 -0.38
N ILE A 217 7.71 -23.50 -0.66
CA ILE A 217 8.54 -22.69 -1.54
C ILE A 217 7.99 -22.96 -2.94
N THR A 218 6.80 -22.39 -3.19
CA THR A 218 6.27 -22.36 -4.54
C THR A 218 7.25 -21.56 -5.38
N ARG A 219 7.70 -22.13 -6.48
CA ARG A 219 8.71 -21.57 -7.41
C ARG A 219 8.36 -20.18 -7.93
N ASP A 220 7.15 -19.69 -7.64
CA ASP A 220 6.57 -18.40 -8.05
C ASP A 220 6.19 -17.47 -6.89
N SER A 221 6.49 -17.80 -5.61
CA SER A 221 6.11 -16.95 -4.49
C SER A 221 6.96 -15.68 -4.44
N ILE A 222 6.28 -14.54 -4.45
CA ILE A 222 6.83 -13.18 -4.40
C ILE A 222 7.22 -12.83 -2.95
N SER A 223 6.81 -13.63 -1.95
CA SER A 223 7.03 -13.36 -0.53
C SER A 223 7.75 -14.51 0.18
N VAL A 224 8.43 -14.19 1.30
CA VAL A 224 9.05 -15.15 2.24
C VAL A 224 8.57 -14.81 3.63
N GLU A 225 8.11 -15.82 4.35
CA GLU A 225 7.63 -15.67 5.73
C GLU A 225 8.64 -16.27 6.70
N TRP A 226 8.86 -15.60 7.83
CA TRP A 226 9.63 -16.09 8.97
C TRP A 226 9.13 -15.48 10.27
N GLN A 227 9.58 -16.03 11.38
CA GLN A 227 9.29 -15.50 12.70
C GLN A 227 10.52 -14.78 13.27
N TRP A 228 10.34 -13.56 13.74
CA TRP A 228 11.36 -12.83 14.46
C TRP A 228 11.06 -12.80 15.96
N GLN A 229 12.02 -13.25 16.78
CA GLN A 229 11.92 -13.22 18.23
C GLN A 229 12.23 -11.80 18.73
N GLY A 230 11.20 -11.03 19.02
CA GLY A 230 11.30 -9.72 19.65
C GLY A 230 11.48 -9.83 21.17
N PRO A 231 11.71 -8.69 21.86
CA PRO A 231 11.85 -8.67 23.31
C PRO A 231 10.56 -9.07 24.05
N ASP A 232 9.40 -8.67 23.52
CA ASP A 232 8.10 -8.83 24.17
C ASP A 232 7.26 -9.98 23.59
N ARG A 233 7.44 -10.25 22.29
CA ARG A 233 6.70 -11.30 21.58
C ARG A 233 7.42 -11.80 20.33
N VAL A 234 6.92 -12.91 19.78
CA VAL A 234 7.30 -13.39 18.44
C VAL A 234 6.49 -12.61 17.41
N TRP A 235 7.18 -12.09 16.40
CA TRP A 235 6.58 -11.35 15.28
C TRP A 235 6.62 -12.23 14.04
N PRO A 236 5.47 -12.64 13.47
CA PRO A 236 5.46 -13.18 12.13
C PRO A 236 5.80 -12.05 11.13
N VAL A 237 6.72 -12.32 10.23
CA VAL A 237 7.21 -11.31 9.25
C VAL A 237 7.07 -11.87 7.85
N LYS A 238 6.48 -11.09 6.96
CA LYS A 238 6.31 -11.39 5.54
C LYS A 238 7.13 -10.41 4.69
N LEU A 239 8.13 -10.94 3.99
CA LEU A 239 9.03 -10.16 3.16
C LEU A 239 8.57 -10.22 1.70
N PHE A 240 8.29 -9.06 1.10
CA PHE A 240 7.86 -8.94 -0.30
C PHE A 240 9.06 -8.82 -1.26
N ASP A 241 8.87 -9.32 -2.49
CA ASP A 241 9.79 -9.25 -3.64
C ASP A 241 11.14 -9.97 -3.48
N THR A 242 11.10 -11.16 -2.89
CA THR A 242 12.28 -12.04 -2.86
C THR A 242 12.53 -12.76 -4.19
N ALA A 243 11.57 -12.76 -5.12
CA ALA A 243 11.69 -13.47 -6.41
C ALA A 243 12.81 -12.90 -7.30
N GLY A 244 12.97 -11.59 -7.34
CA GLY A 244 14.08 -10.92 -8.02
C GLY A 244 15.45 -11.28 -7.43
N MET A 245 15.52 -11.53 -6.13
CA MET A 245 16.75 -11.93 -5.43
C MET A 245 17.12 -13.39 -5.62
N ARG A 246 16.14 -14.33 -5.73
CA ARG A 246 16.38 -15.77 -5.93
C ARG A 246 16.78 -16.15 -7.34
N LYS A 247 16.21 -15.51 -8.37
CA LYS A 247 16.61 -15.74 -9.76
C LYS A 247 18.08 -15.35 -10.02
N LYS A 248 18.60 -14.37 -9.28
CA LYS A 248 19.99 -13.89 -9.38
C LYS A 248 20.99 -14.78 -8.68
N ALA A 249 20.62 -15.49 -7.62
CA ALA A 249 21.52 -16.42 -6.94
C ALA A 249 21.91 -17.65 -7.80
N LYS A 250 21.15 -17.96 -8.88
CA LYS A 250 21.42 -19.09 -9.80
C LYS A 250 22.05 -18.69 -11.13
N VAL A 251 22.13 -17.39 -11.46
CA VAL A 251 22.71 -16.93 -12.74
C VAL A 251 23.76 -15.85 -12.41
N GLN A 252 24.97 -16.29 -12.24
CA GLN A 252 26.14 -15.42 -12.34
C GLN A 252 26.23 -14.88 -13.76
N SER A 253 26.35 -13.57 -13.87
CA SER A 253 26.57 -12.78 -15.08
C SER A 253 25.35 -12.53 -15.99
N LYS A 254 24.66 -11.43 -15.82
CA LYS A 254 24.34 -10.37 -16.76
C LYS A 254 23.27 -9.41 -16.19
N LEU A 255 23.69 -8.14 -16.05
CA LEU A 255 22.86 -6.95 -15.85
C LEU A 255 21.97 -6.93 -14.61
N GLU A 256 22.57 -6.58 -13.47
CA GLU A 256 21.93 -6.09 -12.25
C GLU A 256 21.29 -4.71 -12.47
N LYS A 257 20.23 -4.63 -13.25
CA LYS A 257 19.28 -3.53 -13.14
C LYS A 257 18.10 -4.05 -12.33
N LEU A 258 18.11 -3.83 -11.01
CA LEU A 258 16.87 -3.78 -10.28
C LEU A 258 16.03 -2.68 -10.96
N SER A 259 15.01 -3.11 -11.66
CA SER A 259 14.07 -2.19 -12.27
C SER A 259 13.46 -1.36 -11.14
N VAL A 260 13.37 -0.06 -11.31
CA VAL A 260 12.58 0.84 -10.44
C VAL A 260 11.17 0.26 -10.26
N ALA A 261 10.66 -0.47 -11.25
CA ALA A 261 9.40 -1.17 -11.22
C ALA A 261 9.33 -2.32 -10.17
N ASP A 262 10.44 -3.02 -9.89
CA ASP A 262 10.45 -4.08 -8.87
C ASP A 262 10.42 -3.48 -7.46
N ALA A 263 11.18 -2.40 -7.23
CA ALA A 263 11.13 -1.65 -5.97
C ALA A 263 9.73 -1.04 -5.74
N LEU A 264 9.11 -0.48 -6.79
CA LEU A 264 7.75 0.02 -6.77
C LEU A 264 6.73 -1.05 -6.33
N ARG A 265 6.85 -2.26 -6.87
CA ARG A 265 5.95 -3.35 -6.52
C ARG A 265 6.11 -3.75 -5.05
N ALA A 266 7.34 -3.93 -4.57
CA ALA A 266 7.61 -4.30 -3.18
C ALA A 266 7.09 -3.25 -2.19
N ILE A 267 7.32 -1.97 -2.47
CA ILE A 267 6.86 -0.85 -1.64
C ILE A 267 5.33 -0.82 -1.52
N LYS A 268 4.61 -1.10 -2.60
CA LYS A 268 3.12 -1.05 -2.60
C LYS A 268 2.47 -2.08 -1.67
N PHE A 269 3.10 -3.22 -1.46
CA PHE A 269 2.56 -4.29 -0.61
C PHE A 269 3.13 -4.33 0.81
N ALA A 270 4.16 -3.54 1.10
CA ALA A 270 4.77 -3.46 2.42
C ALA A 270 4.06 -2.45 3.32
N GLU A 271 4.12 -2.66 4.62
CA GLU A 271 3.77 -1.69 5.67
C GLU A 271 5.02 -0.91 6.08
N VAL A 272 6.14 -1.62 6.19
CA VAL A 272 7.45 -1.02 6.47
C VAL A 272 8.41 -1.25 5.32
N VAL A 273 9.04 -0.19 4.86
CA VAL A 273 10.08 -0.20 3.84
C VAL A 273 11.45 -0.03 4.51
N VAL A 274 12.31 -1.02 4.33
CA VAL A 274 13.71 -0.97 4.74
C VAL A 274 14.54 -0.54 3.53
N LEU A 275 14.96 0.72 3.51
CA LEU A 275 15.84 1.26 2.47
C LEU A 275 17.30 0.94 2.82
N LEU A 276 17.91 0.07 2.04
CA LEU A 276 19.28 -0.37 2.24
C LEU A 276 20.27 0.55 1.53
N LEU A 277 21.10 1.23 2.30
CA LEU A 277 22.17 2.11 1.84
C LEU A 277 23.54 1.45 2.00
N ASP A 278 24.48 1.85 1.16
CA ASP A 278 25.91 1.58 1.32
C ASP A 278 26.53 2.65 2.22
N ALA A 279 27.27 2.25 3.27
CA ALA A 279 27.89 3.16 4.23
C ALA A 279 28.94 4.07 3.60
N GLU A 280 29.60 3.65 2.52
CA GLU A 280 30.60 4.47 1.82
C GLU A 280 29.93 5.53 0.92
N HIS A 281 28.80 5.18 0.28
CA HIS A 281 28.09 6.04 -0.69
C HIS A 281 26.57 6.12 -0.38
N PRO A 282 26.17 6.70 0.76
CA PRO A 282 24.78 6.80 1.15
C PRO A 282 24.04 7.93 0.42
N PHE A 283 22.71 7.84 0.34
CA PHE A 283 21.82 8.88 -0.18
C PHE A 283 22.11 9.31 -1.63
N ASP A 284 22.47 8.37 -2.47
CA ASP A 284 22.57 8.62 -3.90
C ASP A 284 21.17 8.93 -4.49
N LYS A 285 21.14 9.54 -5.68
CA LYS A 285 19.88 9.95 -6.34
C LYS A 285 18.81 8.85 -6.38
N GLN A 286 19.22 7.60 -6.65
CA GLN A 286 18.29 6.46 -6.68
C GLN A 286 17.77 6.11 -5.29
N ASP A 287 18.60 6.21 -4.24
CA ASP A 287 18.17 5.96 -2.87
C ASP A 287 17.10 6.97 -2.44
N LEU A 288 17.31 8.26 -2.78
CA LEU A 288 16.36 9.32 -2.49
C LEU A 288 15.04 9.16 -3.25
N GLN A 289 15.09 8.70 -4.50
CA GLN A 289 13.88 8.39 -5.28
C GLN A 289 13.06 7.26 -4.65
N ILE A 290 13.73 6.22 -4.16
CA ILE A 290 13.08 5.10 -3.47
C ILE A 290 12.48 5.56 -2.13
N ALA A 291 13.22 6.37 -1.36
CA ALA A 291 12.72 6.94 -0.10
C ALA A 291 11.48 7.82 -0.31
N ASP A 292 11.54 8.73 -1.28
CA ASP A 292 10.42 9.62 -1.62
C ASP A 292 9.18 8.82 -2.04
N LEU A 293 9.38 7.79 -2.85
CA LEU A 293 8.30 6.89 -3.24
C LEU A 293 7.65 6.18 -2.04
N ALA A 294 8.47 5.60 -1.13
CA ALA A 294 7.95 4.92 0.05
C ALA A 294 7.12 5.87 0.93
N LEU A 295 7.57 7.11 1.09
CA LEU A 295 6.87 8.13 1.86
C LEU A 295 5.59 8.62 1.18
N ARG A 296 5.58 8.74 -0.15
CA ARG A 296 4.37 9.09 -0.93
C ARG A 296 3.30 8.00 -0.88
N GLU A 297 3.72 6.72 -0.92
CA GLU A 297 2.82 5.58 -0.74
C GLU A 297 2.38 5.42 0.74
N GLY A 298 2.75 6.35 1.62
CA GLY A 298 2.36 6.36 3.02
C GLY A 298 2.97 5.22 3.85
N ARG A 299 4.08 4.63 3.41
CA ARG A 299 4.72 3.51 4.11
C ARG A 299 5.65 3.99 5.21
N ALA A 300 5.75 3.20 6.29
CA ALA A 300 6.76 3.45 7.30
C ALA A 300 8.15 3.19 6.72
N LEU A 301 9.14 4.04 7.02
CA LEU A 301 10.47 3.98 6.44
C LEU A 301 11.54 3.77 7.53
N VAL A 302 12.45 2.83 7.28
CA VAL A 302 13.69 2.63 8.04
C VAL A 302 14.87 2.70 7.09
N ILE A 303 15.89 3.46 7.43
CA ILE A 303 17.16 3.50 6.69
C ILE A 303 18.10 2.48 7.32
N ALA A 304 18.48 1.46 6.56
CA ALA A 304 19.42 0.42 6.95
C ALA A 304 20.75 0.65 6.25
N VAL A 305 21.81 0.96 7.01
CA VAL A 305 23.12 1.30 6.45
C VAL A 305 24.04 0.10 6.58
N ASN A 306 24.30 -0.56 5.46
CA ASN A 306 25.13 -1.76 5.36
C ASN A 306 26.61 -1.43 5.11
N LYS A 307 27.46 -2.41 5.27
CA LYS A 307 28.94 -2.33 5.16
C LYS A 307 29.56 -1.43 6.24
N TRP A 308 28.94 -1.41 7.42
CA TRP A 308 29.40 -0.60 8.55
C TRP A 308 30.76 -1.06 9.10
N ASP A 309 31.20 -2.26 8.73
CA ASP A 309 32.51 -2.79 9.01
C ASP A 309 33.65 -2.03 8.29
N LEU A 310 33.36 -1.35 7.18
CA LEU A 310 34.30 -0.55 6.41
C LEU A 310 34.52 0.86 6.99
N ILE A 311 33.70 1.28 7.95
CA ILE A 311 33.75 2.63 8.52
C ILE A 311 34.65 2.66 9.75
N GLU A 312 35.69 3.46 9.69
CA GLU A 312 36.68 3.66 10.78
C GLU A 312 36.11 4.55 11.88
N ASP A 313 35.69 5.78 11.55
CA ASP A 313 35.05 6.72 12.50
C ASP A 313 33.53 6.62 12.44
N ARG A 314 32.98 5.66 13.21
CA ARG A 314 31.59 5.34 13.24
C ARG A 314 30.70 6.43 13.83
N ASP A 315 31.21 7.16 14.80
CA ASP A 315 30.45 8.21 15.49
C ASP A 315 30.29 9.46 14.61
N SER A 316 31.38 9.87 13.96
CA SER A 316 31.33 10.97 12.98
C SER A 316 30.45 10.63 11.80
N ARG A 317 30.59 9.40 11.26
CA ARG A 317 29.76 8.95 10.13
C ARG A 317 28.27 8.87 10.48
N MET A 318 27.93 8.45 11.69
CA MET A 318 26.53 8.44 12.14
C MET A 318 25.94 9.84 12.25
N ARG A 319 26.71 10.83 12.74
CA ARG A 319 26.25 12.23 12.79
C ARG A 319 26.01 12.78 11.39
N GLU A 320 26.95 12.56 10.49
CA GLU A 320 26.84 12.94 9.08
C GLU A 320 25.59 12.34 8.42
N LEU A 321 25.33 11.02 8.60
CA LEU A 321 24.16 10.34 8.06
C LEU A 321 22.84 10.95 8.59
N LYS A 322 22.77 11.30 9.86
CA LYS A 322 21.58 11.97 10.44
C LYS A 322 21.37 13.36 9.85
N GLU A 323 22.43 14.14 9.70
CA GLU A 323 22.39 15.47 9.08
C GLU A 323 21.97 15.38 7.60
N MET A 324 22.53 14.41 6.86
CA MET A 324 22.14 14.14 5.47
C MET A 324 20.67 13.73 5.36
N ALA A 325 20.20 12.82 6.22
CA ALA A 325 18.81 12.38 6.23
C ALA A 325 17.85 13.56 6.50
N ALA A 326 18.11 14.36 7.53
CA ALA A 326 17.30 15.52 7.87
C ALA A 326 17.23 16.56 6.72
N ARG A 327 18.34 16.76 6.01
CA ARG A 327 18.43 17.69 4.89
C ARG A 327 17.78 17.16 3.61
N LEU A 328 18.02 15.88 3.28
CA LEU A 328 17.61 15.28 1.99
C LEU A 328 16.22 14.66 2.03
N LEU A 329 15.72 14.33 3.21
CA LEU A 329 14.36 13.80 3.44
C LEU A 329 13.59 14.72 4.41
N PRO A 330 13.34 15.98 4.02
CA PRO A 330 12.67 16.95 4.90
C PRO A 330 11.24 16.57 5.28
N GLN A 331 10.62 15.61 4.54
CA GLN A 331 9.33 15.02 4.85
C GLN A 331 9.42 13.91 5.93
N ALA A 332 10.60 13.43 6.30
CA ALA A 332 10.83 12.44 7.35
C ALA A 332 12.20 12.68 8.04
N PRO A 333 12.38 13.81 8.75
CA PRO A 333 13.66 14.22 9.32
C PRO A 333 14.17 13.24 10.39
N ASP A 334 13.27 12.57 11.12
CA ASP A 334 13.59 11.68 12.23
C ASP A 334 13.54 10.19 11.82
N VAL A 335 13.67 9.90 10.51
CA VAL A 335 13.68 8.51 10.03
C VAL A 335 14.76 7.70 10.76
N PRO A 336 14.43 6.51 11.32
CA PRO A 336 15.41 5.69 12.02
C PRO A 336 16.52 5.22 11.09
N ILE A 337 17.78 5.33 11.57
CA ILE A 337 18.96 4.85 10.86
C ILE A 337 19.56 3.69 11.65
N ALA A 338 19.60 2.51 11.04
CA ALA A 338 20.16 1.29 11.61
C ALA A 338 21.44 0.89 10.88
N PRO A 339 22.63 1.16 11.43
CA PRO A 339 23.90 0.73 10.86
C PRO A 339 24.20 -0.71 11.21
N PHE A 340 24.67 -1.49 10.22
CA PHE A 340 25.05 -2.89 10.40
C PHE A 340 26.00 -3.38 9.30
N SER A 341 26.55 -4.57 9.47
CA SER A 341 27.25 -5.30 8.43
C SER A 341 26.54 -6.62 8.13
N ALA A 342 25.98 -6.76 6.95
CA ALA A 342 25.39 -8.02 6.52
C ALA A 342 26.43 -9.15 6.39
N LEU A 343 27.70 -8.80 6.16
CA LEU A 343 28.80 -9.76 6.04
C LEU A 343 29.15 -10.36 7.40
N THR A 344 29.39 -9.51 8.39
CA THR A 344 29.86 -9.95 9.73
C THR A 344 28.69 -10.24 10.69
N GLY A 345 27.48 -9.72 10.43
CA GLY A 345 26.33 -9.78 11.33
C GLY A 345 26.34 -8.68 12.40
N ALA A 346 27.39 -7.89 12.52
CA ALA A 346 27.52 -6.83 13.52
C ALA A 346 26.41 -5.77 13.35
N GLY A 347 25.67 -5.46 14.42
CA GLY A 347 24.61 -4.43 14.42
C GLY A 347 23.27 -4.90 13.85
N LEU A 348 23.17 -6.11 13.29
CA LEU A 348 21.94 -6.62 12.68
C LEU A 348 20.77 -6.72 13.69
N ASN A 349 21.09 -6.99 14.96
CA ASN A 349 20.13 -7.02 16.06
C ASN A 349 19.42 -5.69 16.31
N ARG A 350 19.86 -4.57 15.71
CA ARG A 350 19.23 -3.25 15.82
C ARG A 350 18.20 -3.01 14.72
N LEU A 351 18.26 -3.77 13.62
CA LEU A 351 17.40 -3.53 12.46
C LEU A 351 15.93 -3.86 12.75
N MET A 352 15.66 -5.07 13.21
CA MET A 352 14.26 -5.49 13.46
C MET A 352 13.58 -4.70 14.58
N PRO A 353 14.24 -4.34 15.70
CA PRO A 353 13.66 -3.41 16.67
C PRO A 353 13.29 -2.03 16.06
N ALA A 354 14.11 -1.50 15.15
CA ALA A 354 13.78 -0.26 14.45
C ALA A 354 12.57 -0.44 13.52
N VAL A 355 12.48 -1.56 12.81
CA VAL A 355 11.33 -1.92 11.95
C VAL A 355 10.05 -2.02 12.76
N VAL A 356 10.08 -2.74 13.89
CA VAL A 356 8.91 -2.90 14.77
C VAL A 356 8.50 -1.57 15.38
N LYS A 357 9.45 -0.74 15.79
CA LYS A 357 9.16 0.59 16.35
C LYS A 357 8.38 1.45 15.36
N VAL A 358 8.89 1.60 14.13
CA VAL A 358 8.18 2.43 13.13
C VAL A 358 6.84 1.81 12.70
N TYR A 359 6.70 0.48 12.77
CA TYR A 359 5.44 -0.19 12.53
C TYR A 359 4.40 0.16 13.60
N ILE A 360 4.79 0.15 14.88
CA ILE A 360 3.94 0.56 16.00
C ILE A 360 3.52 2.03 15.83
N ASP A 361 4.48 2.91 15.58
CA ASP A 361 4.23 4.34 15.37
C ASP A 361 3.29 4.57 14.16
N TRP A 362 3.48 3.82 13.07
CA TRP A 362 2.65 3.89 11.87
C TRP A 362 1.21 3.41 12.07
N ASN A 363 0.98 2.49 13.02
CA ASN A 363 -0.34 2.00 13.40
C ASN A 363 -0.99 2.81 14.53
N ALA A 364 -0.28 3.77 15.10
CA ALA A 364 -0.78 4.53 16.23
C ALA A 364 -2.03 5.34 15.85
N ARG A 365 -3.06 5.24 16.69
CA ARG A 365 -4.25 6.08 16.61
C ARG A 365 -4.19 7.13 17.68
N VAL A 366 -4.14 8.38 17.26
CA VAL A 366 -4.15 9.53 18.18
C VAL A 366 -5.60 9.99 18.38
N LYS A 367 -5.99 10.20 19.64
CA LYS A 367 -7.33 10.67 19.96
C LYS A 367 -7.53 12.11 19.47
N THR A 368 -8.73 12.38 18.96
CA THR A 368 -9.06 13.70 18.41
C THR A 368 -8.82 14.87 19.40
N PRO A 369 -9.15 14.78 20.70
CA PRO A 369 -8.81 15.84 21.65
C PRO A 369 -7.30 16.12 21.73
N GLU A 370 -6.48 15.06 21.86
CA GLU A 370 -5.01 15.17 21.94
C GLU A 370 -4.43 15.83 20.68
N LEU A 371 -4.96 15.48 19.49
CA LEU A 371 -4.56 16.10 18.22
C LEU A 371 -4.92 17.59 18.17
N ASN A 372 -6.09 17.97 18.71
CA ASN A 372 -6.50 19.37 18.68
C ASN A 372 -5.76 20.21 19.74
N ASP A 373 -5.44 19.65 20.91
CA ASP A 373 -4.59 20.30 21.91
C ASP A 373 -3.20 20.55 21.32
N TRP A 374 -2.61 19.52 20.70
CA TRP A 374 -1.34 19.66 19.97
C TRP A 374 -1.44 20.71 18.84
N LEU A 375 -2.53 20.72 18.07
CA LEU A 375 -2.72 21.69 16.99
C LEU A 375 -2.70 23.12 17.52
N GLN A 376 -3.37 23.39 18.64
CA GLN A 376 -3.38 24.72 19.27
C GLN A 376 -1.97 25.15 19.67
N GLU A 377 -1.20 24.25 20.27
CA GLU A 377 0.20 24.52 20.60
C GLU A 377 1.05 24.78 19.36
N ALA A 378 0.89 23.96 18.31
CA ALA A 378 1.63 24.11 17.06
C ALA A 378 1.33 25.43 16.37
N LEU A 379 0.04 25.85 16.34
CA LEU A 379 -0.38 27.14 15.80
C LEU A 379 0.09 28.32 16.66
N HIS A 380 0.23 28.12 17.96
CA HIS A 380 0.74 29.16 18.85
C HIS A 380 2.26 29.38 18.67
N ARG A 381 3.01 28.28 18.46
CA ARG A 381 4.44 28.34 18.15
C ARG A 381 4.72 28.93 16.76
N HIS A 382 3.90 28.52 15.78
CA HIS A 382 4.04 28.92 14.38
C HIS A 382 2.65 29.16 13.76
N ALA A 383 2.28 30.41 13.65
CA ALA A 383 1.01 30.75 12.99
C ALA A 383 1.12 30.54 11.47
N PRO A 384 0.03 30.09 10.79
CA PRO A 384 0.01 30.03 9.34
C PRO A 384 0.29 31.39 8.73
N PRO A 385 1.09 31.48 7.65
CA PRO A 385 1.39 32.75 7.00
C PRO A 385 0.10 33.35 6.41
N ALA A 386 0.02 34.67 6.42
CA ALA A 386 -1.06 35.37 5.74
C ALA A 386 -0.83 35.31 4.21
N VAL A 387 -1.87 34.95 3.46
CA VAL A 387 -1.87 34.95 1.99
C VAL A 387 -2.85 36.01 1.51
N SER A 388 -2.39 36.90 0.63
CA SER A 388 -3.18 38.05 0.12
C SER A 388 -3.78 38.90 1.23
N GLY A 389 -3.03 39.16 2.32
CA GLY A 389 -3.46 39.98 3.45
C GLY A 389 -4.48 39.33 4.39
N GLN A 390 -4.89 38.10 4.14
CA GLN A 390 -5.83 37.34 4.97
C GLN A 390 -5.15 36.21 5.72
N ARG A 391 -5.49 36.02 7.00
CA ARG A 391 -4.97 34.94 7.83
C ARG A 391 -5.71 33.63 7.54
N ILE A 392 -4.95 32.57 7.28
CA ILE A 392 -5.49 31.21 7.22
C ILE A 392 -5.74 30.75 8.65
N LYS A 393 -6.93 30.24 8.94
CA LYS A 393 -7.30 29.67 10.24
C LYS A 393 -7.51 28.19 10.11
N ILE A 394 -6.73 27.40 10.84
CA ILE A 394 -6.92 25.96 11.00
C ILE A 394 -7.69 25.78 12.31
N ARG A 395 -8.86 25.14 12.25
CA ARG A 395 -9.80 25.08 13.39
C ARG A 395 -9.82 23.73 14.07
N TYR A 396 -9.57 22.68 13.31
CA TYR A 396 -9.79 21.32 13.76
C TYR A 396 -8.94 20.35 12.96
N ILE A 397 -8.47 19.28 13.61
CA ILE A 397 -7.77 18.17 12.97
C ILE A 397 -8.28 16.85 13.54
N ALA A 398 -8.42 15.84 12.68
CA ALA A 398 -8.77 14.49 13.09
C ALA A 398 -7.96 13.48 12.27
N GLN A 399 -7.63 12.36 12.88
CA GLN A 399 -7.10 11.21 12.17
C GLN A 399 -8.26 10.41 11.60
N THR A 400 -8.38 10.40 10.27
CA THR A 400 -9.46 9.70 9.56
C THR A 400 -9.08 8.26 9.24
N LYS A 401 -7.77 7.97 9.10
CA LYS A 401 -7.27 6.64 8.78
C LYS A 401 -5.96 6.37 9.51
N THR A 402 -5.76 5.13 9.95
CA THR A 402 -4.52 4.70 10.62
C THR A 402 -3.49 4.14 9.65
N ARG A 403 -3.90 3.51 8.55
CA ARG A 403 -3.01 2.77 7.64
C ARG A 403 -3.27 3.14 6.18
N PRO A 404 -2.47 4.02 5.57
CA PRO A 404 -1.44 4.88 6.18
C PRO A 404 -2.04 5.95 7.11
N PRO A 405 -1.28 6.47 8.08
CA PRO A 405 -1.77 7.53 8.95
C PRO A 405 -2.21 8.74 8.13
N THR A 406 -3.52 9.02 8.15
CA THR A 406 -4.12 10.09 7.35
C THR A 406 -4.87 11.04 8.28
N PHE A 407 -4.61 12.33 8.12
CA PHE A 407 -5.18 13.38 8.94
C PHE A 407 -5.91 14.38 8.07
N VAL A 408 -7.09 14.81 8.51
CA VAL A 408 -7.87 15.86 7.86
C VAL A 408 -7.90 17.07 8.76
N ALA A 409 -7.41 18.19 8.26
CA ALA A 409 -7.45 19.47 8.95
C ALA A 409 -8.46 20.39 8.28
N GLN A 410 -9.43 20.89 9.06
CA GLN A 410 -10.38 21.89 8.59
C GLN A 410 -9.75 23.27 8.66
N CYS A 411 -9.55 23.91 7.51
CA CYS A 411 -9.01 25.25 7.46
C CYS A 411 -9.79 26.16 6.51
N THR A 412 -9.70 27.46 6.76
CA THR A 412 -10.16 28.46 5.80
C THR A 412 -9.11 28.55 4.69
N ARG A 413 -9.51 28.49 3.41
CA ARG A 413 -8.60 28.65 2.27
C ARG A 413 -7.49 27.56 2.23
N ALA A 414 -7.90 26.29 2.20
CA ALA A 414 -6.99 25.13 2.19
C ALA A 414 -5.99 25.17 1.02
N GLU A 415 -6.43 25.67 -0.16
CA GLU A 415 -5.64 25.78 -1.38
C GLU A 415 -4.47 26.75 -1.23
N ASP A 416 -4.62 27.79 -0.40
CA ASP A 416 -3.59 28.80 -0.17
C ASP A 416 -2.58 28.42 0.93
N LEU A 417 -2.75 27.28 1.60
CA LEU A 417 -1.85 26.85 2.67
C LEU A 417 -0.50 26.41 2.08
N PRO A 418 0.63 27.08 2.42
CA PRO A 418 1.92 26.76 1.86
C PRO A 418 2.38 25.34 2.20
N ASP A 419 3.04 24.66 1.26
CA ASP A 419 3.56 23.30 1.45
C ASP A 419 4.60 23.22 2.59
N ALA A 420 5.35 24.28 2.84
CA ALA A 420 6.25 24.36 3.99
C ALA A 420 5.49 24.26 5.31
N PHE A 421 4.29 24.89 5.40
CA PHE A 421 3.47 24.82 6.59
C PHE A 421 2.76 23.46 6.73
N LYS A 422 2.31 22.88 5.62
CA LYS A 422 1.78 21.50 5.61
C LYS A 422 2.84 20.52 6.14
N ARG A 423 4.10 20.64 5.65
CA ARG A 423 5.22 19.82 6.15
C ARG A 423 5.50 20.04 7.65
N TYR A 424 5.42 21.28 8.12
CA TYR A 424 5.57 21.58 9.54
C TYR A 424 4.54 20.83 10.40
N LEU A 425 3.27 20.83 9.99
CA LEU A 425 2.21 20.09 10.69
C LEU A 425 2.45 18.56 10.62
N VAL A 426 2.75 18.02 9.43
CA VAL A 426 3.02 16.58 9.26
C VAL A 426 4.20 16.12 10.11
N ASN A 427 5.30 16.88 10.12
CA ASN A 427 6.47 16.54 10.92
C ASN A 427 6.19 16.67 12.43
N GLY A 428 5.33 17.60 12.82
CA GLY A 428 4.96 17.77 14.22
C GLY A 428 4.03 16.66 14.75
N ILE A 429 3.21 16.07 13.88
CA ILE A 429 2.37 14.91 14.24
C ILE A 429 3.22 13.65 14.38
N ARG A 430 4.27 13.48 13.57
CA ARG A 430 5.22 12.36 13.66
C ARG A 430 6.03 12.39 14.94
#